data_1afa26f319585cf990477f680a915ced
#
_entry.id   1afa26f319585cf990477f680a915ced
#
_cell.length_a   1.000
_cell.length_b   1.000
_cell.length_c   1.000
_cell.angle_alpha   90.00
_cell.angle_beta   90.00
_cell.angle_gamma   90.00
#
_symmetry.space_group_name_H-M   'P 1'
#
loop_
_entity.id
_entity.type
_entity.pdbx_description
1 polymer ?
#
loop_
_entity_poly.entity_id
_entity_poly.type
_entity_poly.pdbx_seq_one_letter_code
_entity_poly.pdbx_strand_id
1 'polypeptide(L)'
;ARLSRSLVLKIRDRDYVSAAIVTGSKTKHMLFSYMLPNALPTLIITATTDIGGMMLELAALSFLGFGTRPPAPEWGYMLNEGRACMQSAPWMMIFPGLAIFLVVTVFNMLGDSVRDILDPKEA
;
A
#
# COMPACT_ATOMS: atom_id res chain seq x y z
N ALA A 1 -12.01 -3.57 -0.90
CA ALA A 1 -13.48 -3.47 -0.96
C ALA A 1 -14.04 -2.33 -0.08
N ARG A 2 -13.68 -2.21 1.21
CA ARG A 2 -14.21 -1.14 2.08
C ARG A 2 -13.71 0.24 1.68
N LEU A 3 -12.42 0.39 1.39
CA LEU A 3 -11.80 1.64 0.93
C LEU A 3 -12.41 2.13 -0.38
N SER A 4 -12.55 1.24 -1.36
CA SER A 4 -13.16 1.60 -2.65
C SER A 4 -14.59 2.10 -2.49
N ARG A 5 -15.36 1.48 -1.58
CA ARG A 5 -16.73 1.91 -1.29
C ARG A 5 -16.78 3.30 -0.64
N SER A 6 -15.92 3.57 0.34
CA SER A 6 -15.89 4.88 1.01
C SER A 6 -15.45 6.00 0.07
N LEU A 7 -14.49 5.72 -0.83
CA LEU A 7 -14.06 6.66 -1.86
C LEU A 7 -15.17 6.97 -2.87
N VAL A 8 -15.86 5.95 -3.36
CA VAL A 8 -16.98 6.12 -4.29
C VAL A 8 -18.13 6.94 -3.65
N LEU A 9 -18.43 6.68 -2.37
CA LEU A 9 -19.43 7.47 -1.64
C LEU A 9 -19.00 8.93 -1.49
N LYS A 10 -17.73 9.19 -1.16
CA LYS A 10 -17.19 10.55 -1.03
C LYS A 10 -17.18 11.31 -2.37
N ILE A 11 -16.94 10.62 -3.48
CA ILE A 11 -16.94 11.20 -4.82
C ILE A 11 -18.37 11.43 -5.31
N ARG A 12 -19.32 10.59 -4.92
CA ARG A 12 -20.74 10.70 -5.30
C ARG A 12 -21.35 12.06 -4.92
N ASP A 13 -20.94 12.59 -3.78
CA ASP A 13 -21.48 13.85 -3.24
C ASP A 13 -20.79 15.10 -3.79
N ARG A 14 -19.89 14.96 -4.79
CA ARG A 14 -19.23 16.09 -5.44
C ARG A 14 -20.15 16.76 -6.49
N ASP A 15 -20.02 18.06 -6.62
CA ASP A 15 -20.86 18.92 -7.49
C ASP A 15 -20.88 18.48 -8.95
N TYR A 16 -19.75 17.99 -9.50
CA TYR A 16 -19.67 17.52 -10.89
C TYR A 16 -20.48 16.22 -11.14
N VAL A 17 -20.65 15.38 -10.11
CA VAL A 17 -21.51 14.18 -10.18
C VAL A 17 -22.98 14.59 -10.19
N SER A 18 -23.35 15.56 -9.35
CA SER A 18 -24.69 16.13 -9.31
C SER A 18 -25.05 16.80 -10.65
N ALA A 19 -24.12 17.53 -11.26
CA ALA A 19 -24.30 18.12 -12.59
C ALA A 19 -24.51 17.05 -13.68
N ALA A 20 -23.75 15.93 -13.62
CA ALA A 20 -23.90 14.82 -14.56
C ALA A 20 -25.24 14.09 -14.43
N ILE A 21 -25.81 14.02 -13.24
CA ILE A 21 -27.16 13.47 -12.99
C ILE A 21 -28.23 14.37 -13.63
N VAL A 22 -28.13 15.69 -13.44
CA VAL A 22 -29.09 16.69 -13.99
C VAL A 22 -29.06 16.65 -15.51
N THR A 23 -27.93 16.42 -16.15
CA THR A 23 -27.79 16.30 -17.62
C THR A 23 -28.29 14.96 -18.20
N GLY A 24 -28.80 14.05 -17.36
CA GLY A 24 -29.37 12.77 -17.80
C GLY A 24 -28.36 11.73 -18.26
N SER A 25 -27.12 11.83 -17.83
CA SER A 25 -26.05 10.85 -18.14
C SER A 25 -26.37 9.46 -17.63
N LYS A 26 -26.17 8.44 -18.47
CA LYS A 26 -26.34 7.04 -18.06
C LYS A 26 -25.37 6.69 -16.94
N THR A 27 -25.85 5.95 -15.93
CA THR A 27 -25.07 5.54 -14.74
C THR A 27 -23.72 4.89 -15.09
N LYS A 28 -23.66 4.08 -16.15
CA LYS A 28 -22.40 3.46 -16.61
C LYS A 28 -21.40 4.49 -17.12
N HIS A 29 -21.85 5.45 -17.88
CA HIS A 29 -20.98 6.53 -18.39
C HIS A 29 -20.45 7.39 -17.25
N MET A 30 -21.30 7.74 -16.29
CA MET A 30 -20.91 8.48 -15.10
C MET A 30 -19.85 7.74 -14.27
N LEU A 31 -20.01 6.42 -14.11
CA LEU A 31 -19.08 5.60 -13.37
C LEU A 31 -17.69 5.56 -14.02
N PHE A 32 -17.63 5.26 -15.32
CA PHE A 32 -16.36 5.07 -16.03
C PHE A 32 -15.69 6.38 -16.47
N SER A 33 -16.44 7.42 -16.81
CA SER A 33 -15.89 8.68 -17.34
C SER A 33 -15.59 9.72 -16.26
N TYR A 34 -16.30 9.68 -15.13
CA TYR A 34 -16.15 10.70 -14.08
C TYR A 34 -15.66 10.11 -12.74
N MET A 35 -16.27 9.04 -12.26
CA MET A 35 -15.97 8.51 -10.92
C MET A 35 -14.67 7.70 -10.90
N LEU A 36 -14.48 6.82 -11.87
CA LEU A 36 -13.31 5.93 -11.91
C LEU A 36 -11.99 6.70 -12.11
N PRO A 37 -11.85 7.63 -13.06
CA PRO A 37 -10.62 8.40 -13.24
C PRO A 37 -10.24 9.22 -12.00
N ASN A 38 -11.22 9.76 -11.28
CA ASN A 38 -10.98 10.53 -10.06
C ASN A 38 -10.70 9.66 -8.82
N ALA A 39 -11.15 8.39 -8.80
CA ALA A 39 -10.86 7.45 -7.73
C ALA A 39 -9.52 6.72 -7.90
N LEU A 40 -9.08 6.51 -9.15
CA LEU A 40 -7.86 5.77 -9.47
C LEU A 40 -6.60 6.34 -8.79
N PRO A 41 -6.32 7.66 -8.81
CA PRO A 41 -5.17 8.23 -8.13
C PRO A 41 -5.12 7.85 -6.66
N THR A 42 -6.20 8.05 -5.93
CA THR A 42 -6.29 7.74 -4.51
C THR A 42 -6.14 6.24 -4.22
N LEU A 43 -6.69 5.37 -5.09
CA LEU A 43 -6.54 3.93 -4.97
C LEU A 43 -5.09 3.49 -5.18
N ILE A 44 -4.40 4.06 -6.16
CA ILE A 44 -2.98 3.75 -6.44
C ILE A 44 -2.10 4.18 -5.26
N ILE A 45 -2.29 5.40 -4.75
CA ILE A 45 -1.55 5.92 -3.60
C ILE A 45 -1.74 5.00 -2.40
N THR A 46 -3.00 4.67 -2.05
CA THR A 46 -3.29 3.79 -0.91
C THR A 46 -2.68 2.41 -1.10
N ALA A 47 -2.81 1.82 -2.29
CA ALA A 47 -2.24 0.50 -2.57
C ALA A 47 -0.71 0.49 -2.43
N THR A 48 -0.02 1.53 -2.90
CA THR A 48 1.45 1.62 -2.81
C THR A 48 1.91 1.75 -1.35
N THR A 49 1.23 2.56 -0.55
CA THR A 49 1.54 2.74 0.87
C THR A 49 1.22 1.47 1.69
N ASP A 50 0.11 0.79 1.37
CA ASP A 50 -0.31 -0.44 2.05
C ASP A 50 0.69 -1.59 1.82
N ILE A 51 1.36 -1.67 0.66
CA ILE A 51 2.38 -2.69 0.39
C ILE A 51 3.52 -2.63 1.42
N GLY A 52 4.05 -1.44 1.69
CA GLY A 52 5.11 -1.26 2.70
C GLY A 52 4.66 -1.68 4.10
N GLY A 53 3.44 -1.28 4.50
CA GLY A 53 2.85 -1.66 5.78
C GLY A 53 2.64 -3.16 5.92
N MET A 54 2.03 -3.80 4.92
CA MET A 54 1.78 -5.25 4.91
C MET A 54 3.08 -6.06 4.95
N MET A 55 4.13 -5.60 4.26
CA MET A 55 5.45 -6.23 4.33
C MET A 55 6.02 -6.22 5.74
N LEU A 56 5.89 -5.09 6.45
CA LEU A 56 6.37 -4.96 7.81
C LEU A 56 5.58 -5.85 8.78
N GLU A 57 4.26 -5.92 8.63
CA GLU A 57 3.38 -6.80 9.42
C GLU A 57 3.72 -8.28 9.21
N LEU A 58 3.91 -8.71 7.95
CA LEU A 58 4.34 -10.07 7.63
C LEU A 58 5.70 -10.39 8.23
N ALA A 59 6.67 -9.49 8.08
CA ALA A 59 8.00 -9.67 8.65
C ALA A 59 7.95 -9.78 10.19
N ALA A 60 7.10 -8.99 10.85
CA ALA A 60 6.91 -9.06 12.30
C ALA A 60 6.27 -10.38 12.75
N LEU A 61 5.25 -10.88 12.04
CA LEU A 61 4.63 -12.17 12.31
C LEU A 61 5.62 -13.33 12.11
N SER A 62 6.41 -13.28 11.06
CA SER A 62 7.43 -14.29 10.77
C SER A 62 8.54 -14.27 11.78
N PHE A 63 8.95 -13.09 12.25
CA PHE A 63 9.91 -12.93 13.34
C PHE A 63 9.42 -13.54 14.65
N LEU A 64 8.12 -13.50 14.93
CA LEU A 64 7.49 -14.15 16.08
C LEU A 64 7.31 -15.67 15.89
N GLY A 65 7.66 -16.22 14.73
CA GLY A 65 7.56 -17.65 14.43
C GLY A 65 6.23 -18.09 13.83
N PHE A 66 5.33 -17.15 13.49
CA PHE A 66 4.05 -17.43 12.83
C PHE A 66 4.11 -17.37 11.29
N GLY A 67 5.30 -17.16 10.73
CA GLY A 67 5.51 -17.09 9.29
C GLY A 67 5.62 -18.46 8.62
N THR A 68 5.95 -18.42 7.33
CA THR A 68 6.17 -19.61 6.50
C THR A 68 7.41 -20.39 6.99
N ARG A 69 7.23 -21.71 7.11
CA ARG A 69 8.34 -22.59 7.53
C ARG A 69 9.27 -22.90 6.35
N PRO A 70 10.55 -23.18 6.63
CA PRO A 70 11.48 -23.65 5.61
C PRO A 70 10.89 -24.82 4.78
N PRO A 71 11.18 -24.90 3.48
CA PRO A 71 12.26 -24.25 2.75
C PRO A 71 11.92 -22.89 2.10
N ALA A 72 10.77 -22.27 2.38
CA ALA A 72 10.41 -20.98 1.80
C ALA A 72 11.33 -19.86 2.34
N PRO A 73 12.07 -19.14 1.47
CA PRO A 73 12.94 -18.05 1.91
C PRO A 73 12.06 -16.85 2.30
N GLU A 74 12.20 -16.40 3.53
CA GLU A 74 11.48 -15.25 4.07
C GLU A 74 12.38 -14.44 5.00
N TRP A 75 12.48 -13.13 4.78
CA TRP A 75 13.36 -12.24 5.55
C TRP A 75 13.00 -12.17 7.04
N GLY A 76 11.70 -12.16 7.36
CA GLY A 76 11.23 -12.16 8.74
C GLY A 76 11.63 -13.43 9.49
N TYR A 77 11.57 -14.59 8.83
CA TYR A 77 12.01 -15.85 9.39
C TYR A 77 13.54 -15.90 9.57
N MET A 78 14.30 -15.36 8.61
CA MET A 78 15.78 -15.23 8.73
C MET A 78 16.16 -14.37 9.94
N LEU A 79 15.42 -13.33 10.26
CA LEU A 79 15.60 -12.53 11.48
C LEU A 79 15.36 -13.37 12.74
N ASN A 80 14.35 -14.23 12.74
CA ASN A 80 14.07 -15.12 13.86
C ASN A 80 15.22 -16.12 14.10
N GLU A 81 15.72 -16.79 13.07
CA GLU A 81 16.85 -17.69 13.16
C GLU A 81 18.13 -16.97 13.60
N GLY A 82 18.36 -15.76 13.08
CA GLY A 82 19.52 -14.94 13.43
C GLY A 82 19.61 -14.58 14.91
N ARG A 83 18.49 -14.59 15.65
CA ARG A 83 18.48 -14.34 17.10
C ARG A 83 19.36 -15.31 17.88
N ALA A 84 19.37 -16.59 17.52
CA ALA A 84 20.17 -17.61 18.20
C ALA A 84 21.66 -17.38 17.99
N CYS A 85 22.06 -16.76 16.88
CA CYS A 85 23.44 -16.52 16.50
C CYS A 85 23.88 -15.05 16.68
N MET A 86 23.11 -14.24 17.38
CA MET A 86 23.34 -12.79 17.48
C MET A 86 24.71 -12.43 18.05
N GLN A 87 25.25 -13.26 18.97
CA GLN A 87 26.56 -13.03 19.59
C GLN A 87 27.74 -13.48 18.72
N SER A 88 27.53 -14.49 17.87
CA SER A 88 28.58 -15.06 17.01
C SER A 88 28.53 -14.55 15.58
N ALA A 89 27.36 -14.26 15.07
CA ALA A 89 27.13 -13.87 13.67
C ALA A 89 26.03 -12.77 13.53
N PRO A 90 26.28 -11.54 14.01
CA PRO A 90 25.27 -10.47 14.00
C PRO A 90 24.80 -10.08 12.59
N TRP A 91 25.62 -10.33 11.56
CA TRP A 91 25.28 -10.06 10.17
C TRP A 91 24.08 -10.85 9.67
N MET A 92 23.77 -12.01 10.25
CA MET A 92 22.58 -12.81 9.90
C MET A 92 21.26 -12.09 10.19
N MET A 93 21.26 -11.13 11.11
CA MET A 93 20.11 -10.27 11.38
C MET A 93 20.18 -8.94 10.59
N ILE A 94 21.38 -8.39 10.44
CA ILE A 94 21.59 -7.08 9.82
C ILE A 94 21.15 -7.10 8.34
N PHE A 95 21.57 -8.11 7.57
CA PHE A 95 21.25 -8.16 6.14
C PHE A 95 19.75 -8.28 5.84
N PRO A 96 18.99 -9.23 6.41
CA PRO A 96 17.56 -9.29 6.16
C PRO A 96 16.82 -8.08 6.74
N GLY A 97 17.26 -7.53 7.88
CA GLY A 97 16.70 -6.32 8.44
C GLY A 97 16.90 -5.10 7.53
N LEU A 98 18.08 -4.92 6.96
CA LEU A 98 18.37 -3.89 5.97
C LEU A 98 17.56 -4.08 4.69
N ALA A 99 17.40 -5.32 4.23
CA ALA A 99 16.60 -5.62 3.04
C ALA A 99 15.13 -5.18 3.24
N ILE A 100 14.52 -5.55 4.36
CA ILE A 100 13.15 -5.12 4.71
C ILE A 100 13.08 -3.59 4.78
N PHE A 101 14.01 -2.95 5.49
CA PHE A 101 14.05 -1.50 5.64
C PHE A 101 14.12 -0.79 4.29
N LEU A 102 15.02 -1.22 3.41
CA LEU A 102 15.18 -0.61 2.07
C LEU A 102 13.91 -0.75 1.24
N VAL A 103 13.33 -1.96 1.20
CA VAL A 103 12.12 -2.20 0.39
C VAL A 103 10.94 -1.38 0.94
N VAL A 104 10.71 -1.37 2.25
CA VAL A 104 9.64 -0.58 2.87
C VAL A 104 9.84 0.92 2.59
N THR A 105 11.07 1.42 2.72
CA THR A 105 11.40 2.82 2.44
C THR A 105 11.13 3.18 0.99
N VAL A 106 11.56 2.34 0.04
CA VAL A 106 11.33 2.56 -1.40
C VAL A 106 9.83 2.60 -1.72
N PHE A 107 9.05 1.66 -1.19
CA PHE A 107 7.60 1.65 -1.42
C PHE A 107 6.89 2.87 -0.80
N ASN A 108 7.30 3.31 0.38
CA ASN A 108 6.76 4.53 0.99
C ASN A 108 7.11 5.77 0.17
N MET A 109 8.37 5.91 -0.27
CA MET A 109 8.79 7.03 -1.13
C MET A 109 8.06 7.02 -2.48
N LEU A 110 7.85 5.85 -3.08
CA LEU A 110 7.05 5.72 -4.29
C LEU A 110 5.60 6.15 -4.04
N GLY A 111 5.00 5.74 -2.93
CA GLY A 111 3.66 6.15 -2.54
C GLY A 111 3.53 7.66 -2.41
N ASP A 112 4.47 8.31 -1.74
CA ASP A 112 4.52 9.76 -1.57
C ASP A 112 4.73 10.47 -2.91
N SER A 113 5.66 10.01 -3.75
CA SER A 113 5.91 10.58 -5.08
C SER A 113 4.69 10.47 -6.01
N VAL A 114 3.99 9.33 -5.97
CA VAL A 114 2.75 9.14 -6.73
C VAL A 114 1.66 10.08 -6.21
N ARG A 115 1.58 10.28 -4.90
CA ARG A 115 0.65 11.23 -4.29
C ARG A 115 0.91 12.66 -4.76
N ASP A 116 2.15 13.11 -4.74
CA ASP A 116 2.53 14.47 -5.14
C ASP A 116 2.22 14.77 -6.62
N ILE A 117 2.33 13.75 -7.48
CA ILE A 117 2.01 13.86 -8.91
C ILE A 117 0.49 13.85 -9.16
N LEU A 118 -0.24 13.01 -8.43
CA LEU A 118 -1.67 12.77 -8.68
C LEU A 118 -2.60 13.68 -7.87
N ASP A 119 -2.10 14.30 -6.81
CA ASP A 119 -2.83 15.28 -5.98
C ASP A 119 -2.01 16.58 -5.96
N PRO A 120 -1.92 17.33 -7.07
CA PRO A 120 -1.30 18.64 -7.07
C PRO A 120 -2.12 19.50 -6.13
N LYS A 121 -1.58 19.80 -4.94
CA LYS A 121 -2.15 20.79 -4.04
C LYS A 121 -2.31 22.06 -4.84
N GLU A 122 -3.53 22.56 -4.90
CA GLU A 122 -3.83 23.87 -5.41
C GLU A 122 -2.81 24.87 -4.83
N ALA A 123 -1.97 25.40 -5.71
CA ALA A 123 -1.10 26.52 -5.38
C ALA A 123 -1.93 27.79 -5.35
#